data_13fc3f25af8a396f2c756039ee9986e9
#
_entry.id   13fc3f25af8a396f2c756039ee9986e9
#
_cell.length_a   1.000
_cell.length_b   1.000
_cell.length_c   1.000
_cell.angle_alpha   90.00
_cell.angle_beta   90.00
_cell.angle_gamma   90.00
#
_symmetry.space_group_name_H-M   'P 1'
#
loop_
_entity.id
_entity.type
_entity.pdbx_description
1 polymer ?
#
loop_
_entity_poly.entity_id
_entity_poly.type
_entity_poly.pdbx_seq_one_letter_code
_entity_poly.pdbx_strand_id
1 'polypeptide(L)'
;MNSFKKLATVLAAALTLGVMSALPTQATVYADVVTIDAVADTINPGETATAVVSVSFLGTSIGDTVSVISAVLSAPSTASVPQFAVTETSSATVALSSDTKTAAVSPATNTSGYVTAKLTSSFYVPTVAGSYVVRFIPTLTSASGSVTSAAITWTVTVTAPDLKASTAYTTSFINTGETISATTDATVYASKTVSSDAAAVIVLTQKNAVNASASESVTATISGAGMLGYGTNHTTINGLGRSLVVPAGNYIGVFSDGTSGVGTITLTSQSGALLATEKVTFYGDIAKVVTTVKKPAIAVGSNADAISAVAYDAAGVVVGAGTLTVTSNDLTVISNSATTASISNGEALFSLAGVKTGSAGVLVKSGTISADTVTVRVEAAVASIKLAFDKANYVAGEQATITLSPVDATGAVLSGKTHASLLASTGITTSYSFGGSSDTITATSITTDANGVKTYKVYMPLSAGAVTISATGGTDLPAAGQVK
;
A
#
# COMPACT_ATOMS: atom_id res chain seq x y z
N MET A 1 -5.20 24.24 -17.14
CA MET A 1 -4.80 25.12 -18.28
C MET A 1 -3.34 25.50 -18.11
N ASN A 2 -2.60 25.05 -19.03
CA ASN A 2 -1.16 25.09 -19.26
C ASN A 2 -0.40 26.35 -18.83
N SER A 3 0.74 26.13 -18.18
CA SER A 3 1.91 26.99 -18.43
C SER A 3 3.19 26.20 -18.15
N PHE A 4 3.63 25.48 -19.15
CA PHE A 4 5.04 25.08 -19.31
C PHE A 4 5.84 26.35 -19.59
N LYS A 5 6.54 26.86 -18.59
CA LYS A 5 7.64 27.80 -18.84
C LYS A 5 8.87 26.99 -19.18
N LYS A 6 9.08 26.84 -20.49
CA LYS A 6 10.36 26.40 -21.04
C LYS A 6 11.44 27.40 -20.61
N LEU A 7 12.37 26.92 -19.81
CA LEU A 7 13.62 27.64 -19.57
C LEU A 7 14.37 27.65 -20.91
N ALA A 8 14.42 28.80 -21.54
CA ALA A 8 15.21 29.00 -22.76
C ALA A 8 16.69 28.93 -22.35
N THR A 9 17.35 27.84 -22.73
CA THR A 9 18.80 27.73 -22.68
C THR A 9 19.36 28.74 -23.68
N VAL A 10 19.91 29.83 -23.18
CA VAL A 10 20.64 30.77 -24.02
C VAL A 10 21.96 30.10 -24.38
N LEU A 11 22.01 29.52 -25.55
CA LEU A 11 23.25 29.05 -26.19
C LEU A 11 24.02 30.29 -26.67
N ALA A 12 24.85 30.85 -25.82
CA ALA A 12 25.85 31.81 -26.23
C ALA A 12 27.03 31.06 -26.85
N ALA A 13 26.90 30.70 -28.11
CA ALA A 13 28.06 30.34 -28.92
C ALA A 13 28.87 31.61 -29.19
N ALA A 14 29.85 31.91 -28.36
CA ALA A 14 30.84 32.88 -28.63
C ALA A 14 31.77 32.33 -29.73
N LEU A 15 31.40 32.54 -30.98
CA LEU A 15 32.28 32.35 -32.12
C LEU A 15 33.29 33.49 -32.14
N THR A 16 34.40 33.34 -31.40
CA THR A 16 35.57 34.21 -31.55
C THR A 16 36.30 33.80 -32.81
N LEU A 17 36.00 34.48 -33.93
CA LEU A 17 36.87 34.54 -35.08
C LEU A 17 38.17 35.26 -34.63
N GLY A 18 39.19 34.48 -34.30
CA GLY A 18 40.53 35.03 -34.07
C GLY A 18 41.09 35.56 -35.38
N VAL A 19 41.38 36.86 -35.40
CA VAL A 19 42.12 37.53 -36.48
C VAL A 19 43.48 36.84 -36.58
N MET A 20 43.76 36.20 -37.73
CA MET A 20 45.06 35.64 -38.05
C MET A 20 46.04 36.78 -38.33
N SER A 21 46.87 37.14 -37.40
CA SER A 21 48.09 37.90 -37.66
C SER A 21 49.17 36.93 -38.16
N ALA A 22 49.63 37.12 -39.37
CA ALA A 22 50.73 36.37 -39.94
C ALA A 22 52.01 36.56 -39.09
N LEU A 23 52.50 35.51 -38.45
CA LEU A 23 53.79 35.45 -37.81
C LEU A 23 54.69 34.49 -38.59
N PRO A 24 56.04 34.70 -38.57
CA PRO A 24 56.99 34.04 -39.46
C PRO A 24 57.08 32.51 -39.20
N THR A 25 57.32 31.82 -40.30
CA THR A 25 57.43 30.38 -40.45
C THR A 25 58.44 29.73 -39.48
N GLN A 26 57.93 29.30 -38.34
CA GLN A 26 58.47 28.14 -37.64
C GLN A 26 57.30 27.15 -37.53
N ALA A 27 57.57 25.87 -37.74
CA ALA A 27 56.60 24.80 -37.64
C ALA A 27 56.05 24.78 -36.20
N THR A 28 55.06 25.57 -35.94
CA THR A 28 54.36 25.62 -34.66
C THR A 28 53.35 24.50 -34.64
N VAL A 29 53.48 23.60 -33.69
CA VAL A 29 52.42 22.67 -33.36
C VAL A 29 51.17 23.48 -32.97
N TYR A 30 50.17 23.45 -33.79
CA TYR A 30 48.90 24.09 -33.45
C TYR A 30 48.11 23.11 -32.59
N ALA A 31 47.96 23.42 -31.31
CA ALA A 31 46.93 22.82 -30.49
C ALA A 31 45.60 23.39 -30.95
N ASP A 32 44.98 22.72 -31.91
CA ASP A 32 43.78 23.25 -32.50
C ASP A 32 42.66 23.35 -31.49
N VAL A 33 42.48 22.38 -30.62
CA VAL A 33 41.38 22.51 -29.66
C VAL A 33 41.49 21.49 -28.54
N VAL A 34 41.42 21.94 -27.33
CA VAL A 34 40.86 21.15 -26.22
C VAL A 34 39.44 21.63 -26.04
N THR A 35 38.51 20.76 -26.23
CA THR A 35 37.05 21.05 -26.10
C THR A 35 36.43 20.17 -25.07
N ILE A 36 35.27 20.61 -24.60
CA ILE A 36 34.39 19.82 -23.71
C ILE A 36 33.03 19.67 -24.37
N ASP A 37 32.41 18.50 -24.22
CA ASP A 37 31.08 18.18 -24.76
C ASP A 37 29.96 19.00 -24.11
N ALA A 38 30.09 19.30 -22.80
CA ALA A 38 29.14 20.13 -22.08
C ALA A 38 29.89 21.07 -21.12
N VAL A 39 29.65 22.38 -21.22
CA VAL A 39 30.24 23.40 -20.33
C VAL A 39 29.51 23.54 -19.01
N ALA A 40 28.32 22.96 -18.88
CA ALA A 40 27.51 22.96 -17.66
C ALA A 40 26.71 21.67 -17.54
N ASP A 41 26.57 21.19 -16.32
CA ASP A 41 25.76 20.06 -15.97
C ASP A 41 24.98 20.34 -14.67
N THR A 42 23.83 19.68 -14.49
CA THR A 42 23.02 19.79 -13.28
C THR A 42 22.68 18.41 -12.78
N ILE A 43 23.07 18.11 -11.55
CA ILE A 43 22.98 16.79 -10.96
C ILE A 43 22.43 16.84 -9.53
N ASN A 44 21.96 15.70 -9.04
CA ASN A 44 21.53 15.57 -7.66
C ASN A 44 22.72 15.34 -6.71
N PRO A 45 22.58 15.65 -5.40
CA PRO A 45 23.60 15.39 -4.41
C PRO A 45 24.00 13.90 -4.38
N GLY A 46 25.32 13.64 -4.39
CA GLY A 46 25.85 12.27 -4.33
C GLY A 46 25.91 11.54 -5.67
N GLU A 47 25.53 12.15 -6.77
CA GLU A 47 25.71 11.61 -8.12
C GLU A 47 27.12 11.92 -8.65
N THR A 48 27.55 11.23 -9.71
CA THR A 48 28.81 11.51 -10.40
C THR A 48 28.52 12.27 -11.67
N ALA A 49 29.07 13.47 -11.78
CA ALA A 49 29.08 14.23 -13.04
C ALA A 49 30.20 13.74 -13.96
N THR A 50 29.92 13.69 -15.25
CA THR A 50 30.91 13.29 -16.25
C THR A 50 30.92 14.27 -17.42
N ALA A 51 32.12 14.60 -17.91
CA ALA A 51 32.29 15.39 -19.13
C ALA A 51 33.34 14.76 -20.02
N VAL A 52 33.18 14.84 -21.34
CA VAL A 52 34.15 14.35 -22.29
C VAL A 52 35.03 15.54 -22.73
N VAL A 53 36.29 15.46 -22.37
CA VAL A 53 37.34 16.41 -22.83
C VAL A 53 38.00 15.81 -24.07
N SER A 54 37.83 16.48 -25.20
CA SER A 54 38.43 16.10 -26.47
C SER A 54 39.67 16.92 -26.72
N VAL A 55 40.78 16.22 -26.98
CA VAL A 55 42.05 16.81 -27.33
C VAL A 55 42.35 16.51 -28.81
N SER A 56 42.63 17.52 -29.60
CA SER A 56 42.99 17.39 -31.02
C SER A 56 44.08 18.36 -31.40
N PHE A 57 45.19 17.87 -31.94
CA PHE A 57 46.29 18.71 -32.39
C PHE A 57 47.09 18.05 -33.53
N LEU A 58 47.86 18.88 -34.28
CA LEU A 58 48.79 18.40 -35.28
C LEU A 58 50.15 18.11 -34.61
N GLY A 59 50.49 16.83 -34.42
CA GLY A 59 51.76 16.40 -33.88
C GLY A 59 52.80 16.20 -34.99
N THR A 60 54.02 16.53 -34.71
CA THR A 60 55.14 16.36 -35.63
C THR A 60 56.18 15.33 -35.12
N SER A 61 56.19 15.07 -33.82
CA SER A 61 57.04 14.07 -33.17
C SER A 61 56.40 13.52 -31.88
N ILE A 62 56.89 12.38 -31.39
CA ILE A 62 56.45 11.79 -30.11
C ILE A 62 56.78 12.69 -28.90
N GLY A 63 57.64 13.71 -29.07
CA GLY A 63 57.93 14.71 -28.03
C GLY A 63 56.87 15.82 -27.93
N ASP A 64 56.00 15.94 -28.92
CA ASP A 64 54.92 16.91 -28.87
C ASP A 64 53.80 16.37 -27.97
N THR A 65 53.42 17.14 -26.95
CA THR A 65 52.48 16.66 -25.95
C THR A 65 51.50 17.76 -25.59
N VAL A 66 50.23 17.43 -25.57
CA VAL A 66 49.18 18.26 -24.95
C VAL A 66 48.82 17.65 -23.61
N SER A 67 49.21 18.32 -22.54
CA SER A 67 48.83 17.92 -21.18
C SER A 67 47.60 18.70 -20.73
N VAL A 68 46.60 18.03 -20.22
CA VAL A 68 45.39 18.62 -19.66
C VAL A 68 45.36 18.32 -18.16
N ILE A 69 45.31 19.37 -17.35
CA ILE A 69 45.27 19.26 -15.89
C ILE A 69 43.81 19.65 -15.45
N SER A 70 43.19 18.82 -14.65
CA SER A 70 41.92 19.16 -14.00
C SER A 70 42.15 19.81 -12.64
N ALA A 71 41.38 20.85 -12.32
CA ALA A 71 41.43 21.52 -11.03
C ALA A 71 40.06 22.04 -10.65
N VAL A 72 39.75 22.07 -9.36
CA VAL A 72 38.55 22.75 -8.86
C VAL A 72 38.87 24.22 -8.65
N LEU A 73 38.19 25.10 -9.39
CA LEU A 73 38.38 26.54 -9.31
C LEU A 73 37.60 27.17 -8.16
N SER A 74 36.36 26.75 -8.00
CA SER A 74 35.51 27.19 -6.91
C SER A 74 34.48 26.10 -6.54
N ALA A 75 34.11 26.02 -5.28
CA ALA A 75 33.17 25.04 -4.77
C ALA A 75 32.53 25.55 -3.46
N PRO A 76 31.27 25.23 -3.20
CA PRO A 76 30.59 25.55 -1.95
C PRO A 76 31.09 24.71 -0.75
N SER A 77 31.74 23.58 -1.01
CA SER A 77 32.39 22.72 -0.01
C SER A 77 33.67 22.10 -0.58
N THR A 78 34.46 21.45 0.28
CA THR A 78 35.62 20.68 -0.16
C THR A 78 35.19 19.63 -1.19
N ALA A 79 35.78 19.64 -2.37
CA ALA A 79 35.50 18.73 -3.46
C ALA A 79 36.78 18.03 -3.92
N SER A 80 36.65 16.77 -4.32
CA SER A 80 37.75 16.05 -4.99
C SER A 80 37.98 16.64 -6.38
N VAL A 81 39.22 16.65 -6.82
CA VAL A 81 39.56 17.07 -8.20
C VAL A 81 39.05 15.97 -9.15
N PRO A 82 38.39 16.33 -10.27
CA PRO A 82 37.93 15.34 -11.26
C PRO A 82 39.09 14.51 -11.82
N GLN A 83 38.80 13.26 -12.08
CA GLN A 83 39.75 12.27 -12.57
C GLN A 83 39.49 11.95 -14.04
N PHE A 84 40.56 11.72 -14.81
CA PHE A 84 40.45 11.33 -16.21
C PHE A 84 40.49 9.82 -16.39
N ALA A 85 39.72 9.34 -17.36
CA ALA A 85 39.84 8.03 -17.96
C ALA A 85 39.90 8.18 -19.48
N VAL A 86 40.74 7.37 -20.12
CA VAL A 86 40.87 7.37 -21.58
C VAL A 86 39.69 6.62 -22.18
N THR A 87 38.96 7.29 -23.08
CA THR A 87 37.77 6.68 -23.70
C THR A 87 38.04 6.31 -25.17
N GLU A 88 38.77 7.16 -25.90
CA GLU A 88 39.06 6.96 -27.32
C GLU A 88 40.40 7.60 -27.68
N THR A 89 41.15 6.97 -28.55
CA THR A 89 42.42 7.53 -29.11
C THR A 89 42.50 7.24 -30.60
N SER A 90 43.02 8.21 -31.37
CA SER A 90 43.42 8.02 -32.76
C SER A 90 44.78 8.66 -33.02
N SER A 91 45.75 7.87 -33.48
CA SER A 91 47.15 8.28 -33.68
C SER A 91 47.78 8.88 -32.40
N ALA A 92 47.23 8.55 -31.23
CA ALA A 92 47.59 9.10 -29.92
C ALA A 92 48.04 8.03 -28.94
N THR A 93 49.01 8.37 -28.10
CA THR A 93 49.28 7.71 -26.81
C THR A 93 48.85 8.66 -25.71
N VAL A 94 48.14 8.13 -24.70
CA VAL A 94 47.74 8.91 -23.54
C VAL A 94 48.39 8.35 -22.27
N ALA A 95 49.12 9.20 -21.56
CA ALA A 95 49.66 8.90 -20.25
C ALA A 95 48.84 9.67 -19.17
N LEU A 96 48.31 8.95 -18.19
CA LEU A 96 47.66 9.54 -17.05
C LEU A 96 48.64 9.64 -15.87
N SER A 97 48.54 10.72 -15.09
CA SER A 97 49.25 10.80 -13.81
C SER A 97 48.76 9.71 -12.84
N SER A 98 49.55 9.37 -11.83
CA SER A 98 49.18 8.36 -10.83
C SER A 98 47.89 8.66 -10.08
N ASP A 99 47.53 9.93 -9.94
CA ASP A 99 46.27 10.40 -9.36
C ASP A 99 45.15 10.69 -10.39
N THR A 100 45.42 10.39 -11.68
CA THR A 100 44.54 10.56 -12.83
C THR A 100 43.96 11.98 -13.03
N LYS A 101 44.59 13.01 -12.43
CA LYS A 101 44.16 14.41 -12.56
C LYS A 101 44.85 15.12 -13.73
N THR A 102 45.83 14.49 -14.31
CA THR A 102 46.56 14.99 -15.49
C THR A 102 46.56 13.92 -16.56
N ALA A 103 46.20 14.31 -17.76
CA ALA A 103 46.36 13.48 -18.96
C ALA A 103 47.28 14.13 -19.93
N ALA A 104 48.31 13.39 -20.38
CA ALA A 104 49.29 13.83 -21.40
C ALA A 104 49.01 13.04 -22.70
N VAL A 105 48.62 13.73 -23.76
CA VAL A 105 48.33 13.17 -25.07
C VAL A 105 49.49 13.49 -26.01
N SER A 106 50.10 12.45 -26.59
CA SER A 106 51.24 12.58 -27.53
C SER A 106 50.99 11.74 -28.79
N PRO A 107 51.69 12.05 -29.93
CA PRO A 107 51.65 11.20 -31.11
C PRO A 107 52.10 9.76 -30.79
N ALA A 108 51.44 8.77 -31.36
CA ALA A 108 51.87 7.37 -31.22
C ALA A 108 53.13 7.02 -32.02
N THR A 109 53.45 7.85 -33.03
CA THR A 109 54.62 7.67 -33.92
C THR A 109 55.28 9.02 -34.23
N ASN A 110 56.55 9.01 -34.70
CA ASN A 110 57.27 10.19 -35.12
C ASN A 110 56.88 10.70 -36.52
N THR A 111 55.67 10.53 -36.93
CA THR A 111 55.15 11.02 -38.20
C THR A 111 54.22 12.21 -37.97
N SER A 112 54.36 13.24 -38.81
CA SER A 112 53.45 14.37 -38.76
C SER A 112 52.02 13.96 -39.11
N GLY A 113 51.07 14.28 -38.23
CA GLY A 113 49.68 13.92 -38.40
C GLY A 113 48.77 14.43 -37.30
N TYR A 114 47.48 14.39 -37.55
CA TYR A 114 46.46 14.73 -36.53
C TYR A 114 46.42 13.65 -35.43
N VAL A 115 46.47 14.13 -34.22
CA VAL A 115 46.40 13.33 -32.99
C VAL A 115 45.12 13.67 -32.25
N THR A 116 44.30 12.69 -31.92
CA THR A 116 43.06 12.91 -31.18
C THR A 116 42.92 11.95 -30.01
N ALA A 117 42.43 12.46 -28.91
CA ALA A 117 42.05 11.66 -27.76
C ALA A 117 40.76 12.19 -27.10
N LYS A 118 39.90 11.31 -26.63
CA LYS A 118 38.78 11.64 -25.77
C LYS A 118 39.05 11.10 -24.38
N LEU A 119 38.86 11.97 -23.41
CA LEU A 119 39.07 11.73 -22.00
C LEU A 119 37.77 11.95 -21.27
N THR A 120 37.25 10.94 -20.62
CA THR A 120 36.10 11.14 -19.69
C THR A 120 36.66 11.69 -18.39
N SER A 121 36.20 12.88 -18.01
CA SER A 121 36.46 13.48 -16.71
C SER A 121 35.30 13.15 -15.78
N SER A 122 35.58 12.43 -14.69
CA SER A 122 34.59 12.05 -13.69
C SER A 122 34.79 12.88 -12.43
N PHE A 123 33.70 13.58 -12.05
CA PHE A 123 33.66 14.40 -10.84
C PHE A 123 32.78 13.75 -9.81
N TYR A 124 33.38 13.24 -8.74
CA TYR A 124 32.61 12.70 -7.60
C TYR A 124 32.04 13.86 -6.79
N VAL A 125 30.72 14.01 -6.85
CA VAL A 125 30.07 15.22 -6.40
C VAL A 125 29.84 15.21 -4.92
N PRO A 126 30.18 16.31 -4.24
CA PRO A 126 29.80 16.53 -2.85
C PRO A 126 28.28 16.60 -2.67
N THR A 127 27.81 16.30 -1.46
CA THR A 127 26.39 16.36 -1.12
C THR A 127 25.89 17.80 -0.86
N VAL A 128 26.77 18.78 -0.81
CA VAL A 128 26.41 20.19 -0.57
C VAL A 128 25.96 20.81 -1.87
N ALA A 129 24.73 21.32 -1.87
CA ALA A 129 24.17 22.03 -3.03
C ALA A 129 24.95 23.30 -3.37
N GLY A 130 25.01 23.62 -4.65
CA GLY A 130 25.66 24.80 -5.18
C GLY A 130 26.44 24.54 -6.45
N SER A 131 27.18 25.55 -6.90
CA SER A 131 27.92 25.50 -8.15
C SER A 131 29.37 25.12 -7.90
N TYR A 132 29.81 24.05 -8.51
CA TYR A 132 31.21 23.57 -8.55
C TYR A 132 31.79 23.88 -9.89
N VAL A 133 32.86 24.69 -9.94
CA VAL A 133 33.52 25.08 -11.17
C VAL A 133 34.83 24.32 -11.30
N VAL A 134 34.88 23.42 -12.27
CA VAL A 134 36.06 22.68 -12.65
C VAL A 134 36.77 23.41 -13.79
N ARG A 135 38.07 23.42 -13.75
CA ARG A 135 38.92 24.03 -14.77
C ARG A 135 39.82 22.97 -15.37
N PHE A 136 39.83 22.87 -16.70
CA PHE A 136 40.76 22.09 -17.47
C PHE A 136 41.81 23.02 -18.07
N ILE A 137 43.08 22.81 -17.74
CA ILE A 137 44.18 23.68 -18.14
C ILE A 137 45.04 22.91 -19.15
N PRO A 138 44.93 23.20 -20.46
CA PRO A 138 45.78 22.59 -21.46
C PRO A 138 47.15 23.29 -21.52
N THR A 139 48.20 22.48 -21.64
CA THR A 139 49.55 22.94 -21.87
C THR A 139 50.13 22.15 -23.03
N LEU A 140 50.55 22.83 -24.07
CA LEU A 140 51.27 22.25 -25.19
C LEU A 140 52.76 22.30 -24.92
N THR A 141 53.43 21.17 -25.03
CA THR A 141 54.89 21.05 -25.00
C THR A 141 55.37 20.51 -26.33
N SER A 142 56.35 21.18 -26.95
CA SER A 142 56.99 20.75 -28.18
C SER A 142 58.52 20.96 -28.07
N ALA A 143 59.30 20.51 -29.07
CA ALA A 143 60.74 20.72 -29.14
C ALA A 143 61.12 22.23 -29.13
N SER A 144 60.23 23.14 -29.49
CA SER A 144 60.40 24.60 -29.50
C SER A 144 59.95 25.28 -28.17
N GLY A 145 59.47 24.57 -27.19
CA GLY A 145 59.09 25.10 -25.90
C GLY A 145 57.66 24.67 -25.46
N SER A 146 57.15 25.28 -24.37
CA SER A 146 55.84 24.98 -23.77
C SER A 146 54.96 26.23 -23.81
N VAL A 147 53.72 26.06 -24.22
CA VAL A 147 52.69 27.12 -24.26
C VAL A 147 51.43 26.65 -23.55
N THR A 148 50.93 27.44 -22.63
CA THR A 148 49.66 27.20 -21.97
C THR A 148 48.52 27.80 -22.80
N SER A 149 47.59 26.98 -23.16
CA SER A 149 46.37 27.40 -23.89
C SER A 149 45.29 27.93 -22.92
N ALA A 150 44.25 28.54 -23.51
CA ALA A 150 43.10 28.99 -22.71
C ALA A 150 42.46 27.83 -21.95
N ALA A 151 42.27 28.02 -20.66
CA ALA A 151 41.63 27.02 -19.86
C ALA A 151 40.12 26.96 -20.13
N ILE A 152 39.57 25.76 -20.07
CA ILE A 152 38.16 25.51 -20.26
C ILE A 152 37.51 25.31 -18.87
N THR A 153 36.35 25.83 -18.68
CA THR A 153 35.60 25.65 -17.44
C THR A 153 34.41 24.74 -17.66
N TRP A 154 34.14 23.87 -16.70
CA TRP A 154 33.00 23.03 -16.61
C TRP A 154 32.28 23.35 -15.29
N THR A 155 31.00 23.74 -15.35
CA THR A 155 30.20 24.12 -14.20
C THR A 155 29.23 23.00 -13.87
N VAL A 156 29.44 22.36 -12.73
CA VAL A 156 28.50 21.35 -12.20
C VAL A 156 27.66 21.97 -11.11
N THR A 157 26.36 22.06 -11.36
CA THR A 157 25.40 22.57 -10.38
C THR A 157 24.78 21.38 -9.63
N VAL A 158 25.04 21.30 -8.33
CA VAL A 158 24.38 20.33 -7.43
C VAL A 158 23.10 20.96 -6.93
N THR A 159 21.97 20.35 -7.20
CA THR A 159 20.67 20.83 -6.76
C THR A 159 20.52 20.68 -5.24
N ALA A 160 19.81 21.60 -4.60
CA ALA A 160 19.41 21.40 -3.21
C ALA A 160 18.45 20.20 -3.15
N PRO A 161 18.61 19.30 -2.17
CA PRO A 161 17.64 18.22 -1.99
C PRO A 161 16.26 18.81 -1.76
N ASP A 162 15.27 18.28 -2.49
CA ASP A 162 13.87 18.61 -2.21
C ASP A 162 13.44 17.86 -0.95
N LEU A 163 13.36 18.59 0.16
CA LEU A 163 12.98 18.05 1.47
C LEU A 163 11.47 18.14 1.73
N LYS A 164 10.67 18.61 0.76
CA LYS A 164 9.22 18.70 0.89
C LYS A 164 8.57 17.32 0.83
N ALA A 165 7.72 17.05 1.80
CA ALA A 165 6.97 15.80 1.84
C ALA A 165 5.90 15.75 0.75
N SER A 166 5.82 14.64 0.05
CA SER A 166 4.83 14.37 -1.00
C SER A 166 3.77 13.41 -0.52
N THR A 167 2.52 13.68 -0.79
CA THR A 167 1.38 12.79 -0.50
C THR A 167 1.44 11.47 -1.27
N ALA A 168 2.17 11.43 -2.40
CA ALA A 168 2.27 10.25 -3.24
C ALA A 168 3.18 9.15 -2.67
N TYR A 169 4.18 9.52 -1.86
CA TYR A 169 5.21 8.60 -1.39
C TYR A 169 5.40 8.59 0.13
N THR A 170 4.89 9.60 0.82
CA THR A 170 4.89 9.63 2.30
C THR A 170 3.90 8.60 2.82
N THR A 171 4.31 7.82 3.82
CA THR A 171 3.47 6.83 4.49
C THR A 171 3.30 7.16 5.96
N SER A 172 2.11 6.88 6.47
CA SER A 172 1.75 7.00 7.88
C SER A 172 1.14 5.68 8.33
N PHE A 173 1.55 5.19 9.50
CA PHE A 173 0.97 3.97 10.08
C PHE A 173 0.70 4.18 11.56
N ILE A 174 -0.54 3.92 11.98
CA ILE A 174 -0.96 3.99 13.37
C ILE A 174 -0.91 2.62 14.04
N ASN A 175 -0.44 2.59 15.27
CA ASN A 175 -0.26 1.35 16.04
C ASN A 175 -0.80 1.51 17.45
N THR A 176 -1.27 0.41 18.03
CA THR A 176 -1.84 0.37 19.38
C THR A 176 -0.76 0.52 20.46
N GLY A 177 -1.02 1.37 21.45
CA GLY A 177 -0.10 1.60 22.55
C GLY A 177 1.21 2.22 22.07
N GLU A 178 2.30 1.83 22.70
CA GLU A 178 3.66 2.28 22.35
C GLU A 178 4.35 1.36 21.32
N THR A 179 3.60 0.54 20.59
CA THR A 179 4.14 -0.30 19.53
C THR A 179 4.30 0.49 18.24
N ILE A 180 5.13 -0.01 17.33
CA ILE A 180 5.34 0.60 16.03
C ILE A 180 5.35 -0.46 14.92
N SER A 181 4.79 -0.11 13.78
CA SER A 181 4.98 -0.79 12.50
C SER A 181 5.14 0.27 11.41
N ALA A 182 6.01 0.04 10.46
CA ALA A 182 6.23 0.94 9.34
C ALA A 182 5.46 0.50 8.07
N THR A 183 4.61 -0.51 8.16
CA THR A 183 3.99 -1.15 6.99
C THR A 183 2.51 -1.48 7.16
N THR A 184 1.94 -1.36 8.36
CA THR A 184 0.55 -1.76 8.64
C THR A 184 -0.11 -0.84 9.65
N ASP A 185 -1.37 -0.50 9.40
CA ASP A 185 -2.25 0.16 10.37
C ASP A 185 -2.90 -0.84 11.31
N ALA A 186 -3.06 -0.44 12.55
CA ALA A 186 -3.91 -1.12 13.51
C ALA A 186 -5.26 -0.41 13.64
N THR A 187 -6.34 -1.16 13.86
CA THR A 187 -7.59 -0.59 14.36
C THR A 187 -7.42 -0.30 15.84
N VAL A 188 -7.35 0.97 16.22
CA VAL A 188 -7.05 1.36 17.59
C VAL A 188 -8.32 1.63 18.39
N TYR A 189 -8.52 0.82 19.42
CA TYR A 189 -9.48 1.04 20.50
C TYR A 189 -8.71 1.22 21.81
N ALA A 190 -8.98 2.28 22.54
CA ALA A 190 -8.33 2.56 23.81
C ALA A 190 -9.34 3.00 24.87
N SER A 191 -9.04 2.74 26.14
CA SER A 191 -9.84 3.31 27.23
C SER A 191 -9.79 4.84 27.20
N LYS A 192 -10.89 5.50 27.50
CA LYS A 192 -10.92 6.95 27.70
C LYS A 192 -10.22 7.39 28.99
N THR A 193 -9.85 6.44 29.86
CA THR A 193 -9.13 6.77 31.10
C THR A 193 -7.81 7.46 30.77
N VAL A 194 -7.59 8.63 31.34
CA VAL A 194 -6.36 9.39 31.13
C VAL A 194 -5.17 8.60 31.63
N SER A 195 -4.15 8.47 30.81
CA SER A 195 -2.89 7.77 31.10
C SER A 195 -1.71 8.61 30.62
N SER A 196 -0.55 8.40 31.25
CA SER A 196 0.73 8.91 30.77
C SER A 196 1.22 8.16 29.52
N ASP A 197 0.74 6.94 29.31
CA ASP A 197 1.13 6.09 28.21
C ASP A 197 0.28 6.40 26.96
N ALA A 198 0.89 6.38 25.80
CA ALA A 198 0.20 6.62 24.56
C ALA A 198 -0.82 5.50 24.26
N ALA A 199 -2.05 5.87 23.93
CA ALA A 199 -3.08 4.95 23.46
C ALA A 199 -2.77 4.42 22.05
N ALA A 200 -2.06 5.23 21.28
CA ALA A 200 -1.56 4.87 19.96
C ALA A 200 -0.31 5.69 19.62
N VAL A 201 0.52 5.12 18.74
CA VAL A 201 1.67 5.83 18.15
C VAL A 201 1.53 5.77 16.63
N ILE A 202 1.83 6.91 15.99
CA ILE A 202 1.87 7.06 14.53
C ILE A 202 3.34 7.15 14.10
N VAL A 203 3.69 6.31 13.12
CA VAL A 203 4.98 6.32 12.42
C VAL A 203 4.78 7.01 11.08
N LEU A 204 5.44 8.15 10.88
CA LEU A 204 5.39 8.91 9.64
C LEU A 204 6.73 8.81 8.92
N THR A 205 6.73 8.23 7.71
CA THR A 205 7.91 8.15 6.86
C THR A 205 7.75 9.12 5.70
N GLN A 206 8.48 10.23 5.77
CA GLN A 206 8.37 11.29 4.76
C GLN A 206 9.24 11.02 3.54
N LYS A 207 8.65 11.17 2.37
CA LYS A 207 9.29 11.09 1.06
C LYS A 207 8.89 12.28 0.19
N ASN A 208 9.79 12.73 -0.67
CA ASN A 208 9.53 13.80 -1.63
C ASN A 208 8.85 13.30 -2.91
N ALA A 209 8.63 14.19 -3.88
CA ALA A 209 7.94 13.89 -5.14
C ALA A 209 8.68 12.89 -6.05
N VAL A 210 9.96 12.63 -5.79
CA VAL A 210 10.77 11.63 -6.52
C VAL A 210 11.11 10.41 -5.66
N ASN A 211 10.34 10.18 -4.58
CA ASN A 211 10.52 9.06 -3.64
C ASN A 211 11.87 9.06 -2.88
N ALA A 212 12.57 10.18 -2.83
CA ALA A 212 13.72 10.36 -1.97
C ALA A 212 13.29 10.80 -0.55
N SER A 213 14.19 10.73 0.43
CA SER A 213 13.88 11.13 1.80
C SER A 213 13.52 12.62 1.88
N ALA A 214 12.42 12.92 2.54
CA ALA A 214 12.00 14.27 2.87
C ALA A 214 12.15 14.54 4.37
N SER A 215 12.20 15.82 4.76
CA SER A 215 12.40 16.23 6.15
C SER A 215 11.72 17.58 6.39
N GLU A 216 10.41 17.53 6.61
CA GLU A 216 9.62 18.70 6.99
C GLU A 216 9.04 18.49 8.39
N SER A 217 8.82 19.60 9.11
CA SER A 217 7.93 19.56 10.28
C SER A 217 6.50 19.30 9.83
N VAL A 218 5.72 18.65 10.69
CA VAL A 218 4.34 18.29 10.42
C VAL A 218 3.43 18.90 11.48
N THR A 219 2.39 19.60 11.05
CA THR A 219 1.32 19.99 11.95
C THR A 219 0.38 18.80 12.12
N ALA A 220 0.35 18.25 13.34
CA ALA A 220 -0.59 17.22 13.75
C ALA A 220 -1.75 17.86 14.50
N THR A 221 -2.98 17.64 14.04
CA THR A 221 -4.20 18.12 14.71
C THR A 221 -5.11 16.95 15.01
N ILE A 222 -5.80 16.98 16.14
CA ILE A 222 -6.83 16.00 16.48
C ILE A 222 -8.18 16.69 16.67
N SER A 223 -9.21 16.15 16.01
CA SER A 223 -10.61 16.49 16.23
C SER A 223 -11.34 15.33 16.89
N GLY A 224 -12.40 15.63 17.66
CA GLY A 224 -13.09 14.60 18.46
C GLY A 224 -12.38 14.33 19.80
N ALA A 225 -12.33 13.10 20.27
CA ALA A 225 -11.71 12.71 21.53
C ALA A 225 -10.19 12.58 21.42
N GLY A 226 -9.47 12.87 22.51
CA GLY A 226 -8.05 12.66 22.66
C GLY A 226 -7.16 13.88 22.52
N MET A 227 -5.87 13.70 22.79
CA MET A 227 -4.79 14.68 22.66
C MET A 227 -3.59 14.06 21.94
N LEU A 228 -2.70 14.91 21.45
CA LEU A 228 -1.48 14.51 20.74
C LEU A 228 -0.24 14.89 21.53
N GLY A 229 0.80 14.11 21.38
CA GLY A 229 2.17 14.42 21.81
C GLY A 229 3.16 13.99 20.73
N TYR A 230 4.44 14.31 20.90
CA TYR A 230 5.50 13.81 20.03
C TYR A 230 6.80 13.54 20.79
N GLY A 231 7.65 12.71 20.22
CA GLY A 231 8.96 12.37 20.77
C GLY A 231 9.88 11.72 19.77
N THR A 232 11.18 11.76 20.02
CA THR A 232 12.19 11.06 19.21
C THR A 232 12.18 9.54 19.45
N ASN A 233 11.55 9.11 20.54
CA ASN A 233 11.33 7.70 20.88
C ASN A 233 9.83 7.46 21.06
N HIS A 234 9.32 6.36 20.50
CA HIS A 234 7.89 6.00 20.58
C HIS A 234 7.41 5.63 21.98
N THR A 235 8.31 5.32 22.93
CA THR A 235 8.01 5.06 24.34
C THR A 235 8.19 6.27 25.24
N THR A 236 8.65 7.41 24.70
CA THR A 236 8.86 8.65 25.47
C THR A 236 8.31 9.81 24.66
N ILE A 237 7.01 10.04 24.81
CA ILE A 237 6.27 11.07 24.07
C ILE A 237 5.79 12.13 25.04
N ASN A 238 6.06 13.41 24.71
CA ASN A 238 5.79 14.56 25.54
C ASN A 238 4.98 15.63 24.77
N GLY A 239 4.57 16.68 25.50
CA GLY A 239 3.97 17.88 24.91
C GLY A 239 2.55 17.63 24.43
N LEU A 240 1.61 17.45 25.39
CA LEU A 240 0.21 17.18 25.05
C LEU A 240 -0.53 18.44 24.57
N GLY A 241 -1.27 18.29 23.46
CA GLY A 241 -2.10 19.32 22.88
C GLY A 241 -3.02 18.80 21.80
N ARG A 242 -3.94 19.62 21.32
CA ARG A 242 -4.85 19.26 20.24
C ARG A 242 -4.33 19.65 18.86
N SER A 243 -3.30 20.48 18.82
CA SER A 243 -2.58 20.88 17.62
C SER A 243 -1.11 21.09 17.98
N LEU A 244 -0.22 20.38 17.33
CA LEU A 244 1.22 20.41 17.60
C LEU A 244 2.00 20.50 16.29
N VAL A 245 3.11 21.23 16.32
CA VAL A 245 4.11 21.16 15.26
C VAL A 245 5.13 20.11 15.67
N VAL A 246 5.15 19.01 14.93
CA VAL A 246 6.02 17.85 15.16
C VAL A 246 7.27 17.99 14.30
N PRO A 247 8.48 18.04 14.86
CA PRO A 247 9.72 18.04 14.08
C PRO A 247 9.85 16.78 13.24
N ALA A 248 10.54 16.89 12.09
CA ALA A 248 10.81 15.75 11.23
C ALA A 248 11.47 14.59 11.99
N GLY A 249 11.09 13.37 11.67
CA GLY A 249 11.67 12.15 12.26
C GLY A 249 11.17 11.82 13.67
N ASN A 250 10.19 12.57 14.21
CA ASN A 250 9.57 12.25 15.48
C ASN A 250 8.34 11.36 15.29
N TYR A 251 8.08 10.53 16.33
CA TYR A 251 6.85 9.77 16.48
C TYR A 251 5.74 10.66 17.06
N ILE A 252 4.50 10.39 16.67
CA ILE A 252 3.33 11.11 17.17
C ILE A 252 2.53 10.16 18.06
N GLY A 253 2.36 10.53 19.33
CA GLY A 253 1.53 9.78 20.27
C GLY A 253 0.13 10.35 20.34
N VAL A 254 -0.85 9.47 20.52
CA VAL A 254 -2.24 9.83 20.74
C VAL A 254 -2.62 9.40 22.16
N PHE A 255 -3.20 10.29 22.93
CA PHE A 255 -3.50 10.11 24.36
C PHE A 255 -4.97 10.34 24.61
N SER A 256 -5.52 9.67 25.63
CA SER A 256 -6.87 9.94 26.10
C SER A 256 -6.95 11.30 26.80
N ASP A 257 -8.02 12.03 26.55
CA ASP A 257 -8.38 13.27 27.26
C ASP A 257 -9.52 13.10 28.28
N GLY A 258 -9.92 11.85 28.55
CA GLY A 258 -11.04 11.51 29.43
C GLY A 258 -12.38 11.46 28.74
N THR A 259 -12.48 11.81 27.46
CA THR A 259 -13.74 11.79 26.69
C THR A 259 -13.86 10.52 25.83
N SER A 260 -15.10 10.01 25.69
CA SER A 260 -15.40 8.94 24.74
C SER A 260 -15.69 9.53 23.37
N GLY A 261 -15.22 8.86 22.34
CA GLY A 261 -15.45 9.25 20.95
C GLY A 261 -14.34 8.83 20.02
N VAL A 262 -14.49 9.18 18.76
CA VAL A 262 -13.45 8.96 17.75
C VAL A 262 -12.57 10.20 17.67
N GLY A 263 -11.29 10.04 17.94
CA GLY A 263 -10.24 11.01 17.62
C GLY A 263 -9.83 10.84 16.17
N THR A 264 -9.95 11.91 15.38
CA THR A 264 -9.46 11.94 14.00
C THR A 264 -8.24 12.83 13.94
N ILE A 265 -7.10 12.24 13.60
CA ILE A 265 -5.80 12.89 13.55
C ILE A 265 -5.51 13.26 12.10
N THR A 266 -5.19 14.51 11.85
CA THR A 266 -4.81 15.01 10.53
C THR A 266 -3.36 15.48 10.57
N LEU A 267 -2.54 14.97 9.63
CA LEU A 267 -1.13 15.30 9.50
C LEU A 267 -0.91 16.15 8.25
N THR A 268 -0.48 17.38 8.44
CA THR A 268 -0.23 18.33 7.36
C THR A 268 1.22 18.77 7.40
N SER A 269 1.95 18.66 6.27
CA SER A 269 3.34 19.13 6.19
C SER A 269 3.43 20.63 6.32
N GLN A 270 4.61 21.16 6.61
CA GLN A 270 4.88 22.60 6.64
C GLN A 270 4.60 23.27 5.29
N SER A 271 4.81 22.56 4.19
CA SER A 271 4.48 23.01 2.84
C SER A 271 2.97 23.01 2.52
N GLY A 272 2.12 22.54 3.45
CA GLY A 272 0.67 22.52 3.34
C GLY A 272 0.06 21.28 2.71
N ALA A 273 0.85 20.24 2.47
CA ALA A 273 0.32 18.97 1.93
C ALA A 273 -0.35 18.15 3.05
N LEU A 274 -1.56 17.65 2.80
CA LEU A 274 -2.22 16.67 3.68
C LEU A 274 -1.52 15.31 3.49
N LEU A 275 -0.77 14.86 4.50
CA LEU A 275 0.02 13.63 4.42
C LEU A 275 -0.78 12.40 4.80
N ALA A 276 -1.60 12.47 5.85
CA ALA A 276 -2.39 11.35 6.33
C ALA A 276 -3.57 11.81 7.21
N THR A 277 -4.52 10.89 7.38
CA THR A 277 -5.61 10.99 8.35
C THR A 277 -5.75 9.66 9.06
N GLU A 278 -5.56 9.67 10.40
CA GLU A 278 -5.60 8.49 11.26
C GLU A 278 -6.76 8.57 12.25
N LYS A 279 -7.15 7.43 12.84
CA LYS A 279 -8.27 7.38 13.78
C LYS A 279 -7.95 6.53 15.01
N VAL A 280 -8.40 7.01 16.17
CA VAL A 280 -8.40 6.27 17.44
C VAL A 280 -9.79 6.33 18.04
N THR A 281 -10.30 5.22 18.53
CA THR A 281 -11.59 5.17 19.23
C THR A 281 -11.34 5.06 20.73
N PHE A 282 -11.73 6.08 21.48
CA PHE A 282 -11.68 6.09 22.93
C PHE A 282 -13.04 5.71 23.51
N TYR A 283 -13.09 4.65 24.31
CA TYR A 283 -14.31 4.11 24.88
C TYR A 283 -14.30 4.14 26.41
N GLY A 284 -15.50 4.24 26.99
CA GLY A 284 -15.73 4.13 28.41
C GLY A 284 -16.19 2.73 28.83
N ASP A 285 -16.72 2.61 30.05
CA ASP A 285 -17.30 1.38 30.57
C ASP A 285 -18.50 0.93 29.74
N ILE A 286 -18.73 -0.38 29.69
CA ILE A 286 -19.86 -0.97 28.96
C ILE A 286 -21.17 -0.49 29.61
N ALA A 287 -22.03 0.15 28.82
CA ALA A 287 -23.35 0.61 29.22
C ALA A 287 -24.48 -0.08 28.44
N LYS A 288 -24.19 -0.65 27.29
CA LYS A 288 -25.15 -1.35 26.44
C LYS A 288 -24.46 -2.50 25.69
N VAL A 289 -25.17 -3.61 25.49
CA VAL A 289 -24.75 -4.72 24.64
C VAL A 289 -25.82 -4.94 23.57
N VAL A 290 -25.40 -5.16 22.34
CA VAL A 290 -26.27 -5.49 21.21
C VAL A 290 -25.82 -6.81 20.63
N THR A 291 -26.74 -7.76 20.51
CA THR A 291 -26.49 -9.11 20.00
C THR A 291 -27.03 -9.24 18.58
N THR A 292 -26.24 -9.87 17.70
CA THR A 292 -26.64 -10.22 16.35
C THR A 292 -26.52 -11.72 16.13
N VAL A 293 -27.60 -12.35 15.66
CA VAL A 293 -27.57 -13.77 15.31
C VAL A 293 -26.95 -13.93 13.92
N LYS A 294 -25.78 -14.56 13.86
CA LYS A 294 -25.08 -14.86 12.59
C LYS A 294 -25.60 -16.18 11.99
N LYS A 295 -25.97 -17.14 12.85
CA LYS A 295 -26.54 -18.42 12.44
C LYS A 295 -27.87 -18.64 13.15
N PRO A 296 -29.02 -18.33 12.53
CA PRO A 296 -30.34 -18.49 13.13
C PRO A 296 -30.69 -19.96 13.39
N ALA A 297 -30.07 -20.87 12.64
CA ALA A 297 -30.14 -22.30 12.83
C ALA A 297 -28.72 -22.90 12.96
N ILE A 298 -28.52 -23.72 13.97
CA ILE A 298 -27.25 -24.41 14.27
C ILE A 298 -27.47 -25.93 14.33
N ALA A 299 -26.42 -26.69 14.09
CA ALA A 299 -26.47 -28.15 14.23
C ALA A 299 -26.29 -28.59 15.71
N VAL A 300 -26.62 -29.81 16.00
CA VAL A 300 -26.16 -30.48 17.25
C VAL A 300 -24.63 -30.53 17.25
N GLY A 301 -24.02 -30.21 18.39
CA GLY A 301 -22.59 -30.05 18.55
C GLY A 301 -22.15 -28.60 18.58
N SER A 302 -20.83 -28.35 18.43
CA SER A 302 -20.24 -27.01 18.48
C SER A 302 -20.43 -26.27 17.14
N ASN A 303 -20.91 -25.04 17.22
CA ASN A 303 -21.11 -24.15 16.06
C ASN A 303 -20.35 -22.85 16.31
N ALA A 304 -19.22 -22.68 15.65
CA ALA A 304 -18.40 -21.48 15.76
C ALA A 304 -19.16 -20.25 15.25
N ASP A 305 -18.93 -19.10 15.87
CA ASP A 305 -19.40 -17.78 15.44
C ASP A 305 -20.91 -17.74 15.15
N ALA A 306 -21.71 -18.40 16.00
CA ALA A 306 -23.17 -18.44 15.82
C ALA A 306 -23.85 -17.11 16.18
N ILE A 307 -23.26 -16.39 17.13
CA ILE A 307 -23.73 -15.06 17.58
C ILE A 307 -22.53 -14.12 17.62
N SER A 308 -22.76 -12.86 17.28
CA SER A 308 -21.85 -11.77 17.61
C SER A 308 -22.51 -10.79 18.57
N ALA A 309 -21.67 -10.10 19.34
CA ALA A 309 -22.13 -9.04 20.22
C ALA A 309 -21.18 -7.84 20.18
N VAL A 310 -21.76 -6.65 20.14
CA VAL A 310 -21.06 -5.38 20.21
C VAL A 310 -21.48 -4.69 21.51
N ALA A 311 -20.48 -4.25 22.27
CA ALA A 311 -20.68 -3.47 23.48
C ALA A 311 -20.49 -1.98 23.18
N TYR A 312 -21.31 -1.15 23.80
CA TYR A 312 -21.23 0.32 23.70
C TYR A 312 -21.10 0.92 25.07
N ASP A 313 -20.40 2.02 25.18
CA ASP A 313 -20.36 2.83 26.37
C ASP A 313 -21.60 3.77 26.49
N ALA A 314 -21.64 4.58 27.54
CA ALA A 314 -22.74 5.51 27.77
C ALA A 314 -22.86 6.63 26.72
N ALA A 315 -21.78 6.93 25.99
CA ALA A 315 -21.76 7.87 24.88
C ALA A 315 -22.14 7.23 23.54
N GLY A 316 -22.40 5.91 23.51
CA GLY A 316 -22.70 5.17 22.30
C GLY A 316 -21.47 4.77 21.47
N VAL A 317 -20.27 4.88 22.04
CA VAL A 317 -19.02 4.48 21.39
C VAL A 317 -18.79 3.00 21.57
N VAL A 318 -18.32 2.32 20.53
CA VAL A 318 -17.99 0.90 20.57
C VAL A 318 -16.83 0.65 21.54
N VAL A 319 -17.03 -0.29 22.46
CA VAL A 319 -16.01 -0.72 23.42
C VAL A 319 -15.08 -1.73 22.75
N GLY A 320 -13.80 -1.41 22.69
CA GLY A 320 -12.81 -2.21 21.96
C GLY A 320 -12.23 -3.40 22.71
N ALA A 321 -12.33 -3.43 24.04
CA ALA A 321 -11.82 -4.52 24.87
C ALA A 321 -12.74 -4.79 26.06
N GLY A 322 -12.73 -6.03 26.52
CA GLY A 322 -13.56 -6.50 27.64
C GLY A 322 -13.98 -7.94 27.44
N THR A 323 -14.80 -8.44 28.35
CA THR A 323 -15.32 -9.80 28.27
C THR A 323 -16.84 -9.78 28.36
N LEU A 324 -17.48 -10.46 27.41
CA LEU A 324 -18.91 -10.71 27.41
C LEU A 324 -19.18 -12.18 27.72
N THR A 325 -20.36 -12.46 28.30
CA THR A 325 -20.78 -13.81 28.65
C THR A 325 -22.10 -14.12 27.95
N VAL A 326 -22.17 -15.28 27.30
CA VAL A 326 -23.41 -15.82 26.71
C VAL A 326 -24.02 -16.89 27.61
N THR A 327 -25.35 -16.85 27.75
CA THR A 327 -26.10 -17.86 28.48
C THR A 327 -27.33 -18.27 27.65
N SER A 328 -27.68 -19.56 27.68
CA SER A 328 -28.93 -20.08 27.14
C SER A 328 -30.00 -20.17 28.25
N ASN A 329 -31.24 -19.90 27.90
CA ASN A 329 -32.40 -20.10 28.80
C ASN A 329 -32.86 -21.56 28.82
N ASP A 330 -32.42 -22.41 27.90
CA ASP A 330 -32.68 -23.83 27.83
C ASP A 330 -31.41 -24.63 27.52
N LEU A 331 -30.78 -25.15 28.60
CA LEU A 331 -29.54 -25.91 28.49
C LEU A 331 -29.74 -27.30 27.87
N THR A 332 -30.98 -27.79 27.76
CA THR A 332 -31.28 -29.05 27.06
C THR A 332 -31.24 -28.88 25.54
N VAL A 333 -31.40 -27.65 25.03
CA VAL A 333 -31.35 -27.29 23.61
C VAL A 333 -29.99 -26.73 23.24
N ILE A 334 -29.51 -25.75 24.00
CA ILE A 334 -28.20 -25.11 23.83
C ILE A 334 -27.47 -25.12 25.19
N SER A 335 -26.35 -25.81 25.29
CA SER A 335 -25.69 -26.06 26.59
C SER A 335 -24.77 -24.90 27.08
N ASN A 336 -24.81 -23.73 26.46
CA ASN A 336 -24.05 -22.57 26.91
C ASN A 336 -24.60 -21.99 28.21
N SER A 337 -24.03 -22.36 29.37
CA SER A 337 -24.45 -21.91 30.69
C SER A 337 -23.84 -20.59 31.13
N ALA A 338 -22.60 -20.33 30.77
CA ALA A 338 -21.85 -19.10 31.05
C ALA A 338 -20.56 -19.06 30.21
N THR A 339 -20.70 -19.12 28.90
CA THR A 339 -19.52 -19.09 28.01
C THR A 339 -19.06 -17.65 27.79
N THR A 340 -17.77 -17.39 27.98
CA THR A 340 -17.18 -16.04 27.80
C THR A 340 -16.48 -15.91 26.47
N ALA A 341 -16.50 -14.69 25.92
CA ALA A 341 -15.71 -14.29 24.79
C ALA A 341 -15.13 -12.89 25.03
N SER A 342 -13.88 -12.69 24.60
CA SER A 342 -13.24 -11.38 24.64
C SER A 342 -13.71 -10.53 23.47
N ILE A 343 -13.90 -9.23 23.71
CA ILE A 343 -14.11 -8.24 22.65
C ILE A 343 -12.77 -8.03 21.94
N SER A 344 -12.77 -8.19 20.63
CA SER A 344 -11.62 -7.92 19.78
C SER A 344 -12.10 -7.03 18.62
N ASN A 345 -11.40 -5.92 18.39
CA ASN A 345 -11.79 -4.92 17.38
C ASN A 345 -13.27 -4.48 17.47
N GLY A 346 -13.79 -4.37 18.70
CA GLY A 346 -15.15 -3.92 18.95
C GLY A 346 -16.24 -4.98 18.86
N GLU A 347 -15.93 -6.24 18.55
CA GLU A 347 -16.90 -7.34 18.45
C GLU A 347 -16.46 -8.55 19.30
N ALA A 348 -17.39 -9.23 19.91
CA ALA A 348 -17.19 -10.54 20.52
C ALA A 348 -17.98 -11.59 19.74
N LEU A 349 -17.32 -12.71 19.40
CA LEU A 349 -17.91 -13.83 18.68
C LEU A 349 -18.13 -15.01 19.64
N PHE A 350 -19.31 -15.63 19.58
CA PHE A 350 -19.66 -16.76 20.42
C PHE A 350 -19.97 -18.00 19.61
N SER A 351 -19.32 -19.07 19.99
CA SER A 351 -19.69 -20.42 19.57
C SER A 351 -20.83 -20.92 20.43
N LEU A 352 -21.84 -21.51 19.82
CA LEU A 352 -22.95 -22.16 20.52
C LEU A 352 -22.89 -23.68 20.38
N ALA A 353 -23.20 -24.37 21.47
CA ALA A 353 -23.22 -25.83 21.50
C ALA A 353 -24.69 -26.34 21.50
N GLY A 354 -25.16 -26.78 20.33
CA GLY A 354 -26.45 -27.43 20.18
C GLY A 354 -26.46 -28.83 20.81
N VAL A 355 -27.46 -29.13 21.59
CA VAL A 355 -27.62 -30.45 22.29
C VAL A 355 -28.75 -31.25 21.68
N LYS A 356 -29.91 -30.66 21.53
CA LYS A 356 -31.13 -31.29 21.03
C LYS A 356 -31.87 -30.31 20.12
N THR A 357 -32.60 -30.85 19.14
CA THR A 357 -33.50 -30.05 18.29
C THR A 357 -34.51 -29.28 19.11
N GLY A 358 -34.68 -28.03 18.76
CA GLY A 358 -35.55 -27.09 19.48
C GLY A 358 -35.08 -25.67 19.31
N SER A 359 -35.72 -24.72 19.96
CA SER A 359 -35.35 -23.30 19.97
C SER A 359 -35.04 -22.87 21.39
N ALA A 360 -33.97 -22.15 21.59
CA ALA A 360 -33.59 -21.57 22.87
C ALA A 360 -33.32 -20.07 22.72
N GLY A 361 -33.70 -19.33 23.75
CA GLY A 361 -33.31 -17.94 23.91
C GLY A 361 -31.85 -17.84 24.40
N VAL A 362 -31.09 -16.99 23.75
CA VAL A 362 -29.66 -16.76 24.09
C VAL A 362 -29.49 -15.32 24.50
N LEU A 363 -28.87 -15.11 25.65
CA LEU A 363 -28.63 -13.80 26.26
C LEU A 363 -27.15 -13.54 26.37
N VAL A 364 -26.70 -12.41 25.87
CA VAL A 364 -25.32 -11.91 26.05
C VAL A 364 -25.31 -10.78 27.06
N LYS A 365 -24.35 -10.81 28.00
CA LYS A 365 -24.24 -9.82 29.07
C LYS A 365 -22.78 -9.47 29.42
N SER A 366 -22.60 -8.31 30.05
CA SER A 366 -21.40 -7.89 30.76
C SER A 366 -21.79 -7.49 32.18
N GLY A 367 -21.44 -8.30 33.16
CA GLY A 367 -21.91 -8.09 34.53
C GLY A 367 -23.43 -8.03 34.63
N THR A 368 -23.97 -6.86 35.01
CA THR A 368 -25.42 -6.59 35.10
C THR A 368 -26.02 -6.05 33.81
N ILE A 369 -25.20 -5.62 32.84
CA ILE A 369 -25.66 -5.09 31.54
C ILE A 369 -25.93 -6.24 30.61
N SER A 370 -27.16 -6.36 30.13
CA SER A 370 -27.61 -7.42 29.23
C SER A 370 -28.13 -6.88 27.92
N ALA A 371 -27.94 -7.63 26.85
CA ALA A 371 -28.59 -7.41 25.56
C ALA A 371 -30.02 -7.93 25.59
N ASP A 372 -30.78 -7.70 24.54
CA ASP A 372 -32.06 -8.42 24.32
C ASP A 372 -31.78 -9.89 24.05
N THR A 373 -32.67 -10.76 24.53
CA THR A 373 -32.60 -12.18 24.26
C THR A 373 -32.89 -12.47 22.81
N VAL A 374 -32.01 -13.17 22.14
CA VAL A 374 -32.18 -13.61 20.75
C VAL A 374 -32.50 -15.10 20.71
N THR A 375 -33.30 -15.53 19.74
CA THR A 375 -33.65 -16.95 19.57
C THR A 375 -32.73 -17.60 18.54
N VAL A 376 -32.18 -18.75 18.92
CA VAL A 376 -31.40 -19.62 18.02
C VAL A 376 -32.04 -21.01 18.03
N ARG A 377 -32.17 -21.58 16.84
CA ARG A 377 -32.76 -22.91 16.67
C ARG A 377 -31.64 -23.94 16.48
N VAL A 378 -31.75 -25.08 17.17
CA VAL A 378 -30.91 -26.24 16.92
C VAL A 378 -31.65 -27.20 16.00
N GLU A 379 -31.06 -27.52 14.88
CA GLU A 379 -31.61 -28.41 13.86
C GLU A 379 -30.86 -29.74 13.84
N ALA A 380 -31.60 -30.80 13.56
CA ALA A 380 -31.02 -32.10 13.28
C ALA A 380 -30.46 -32.17 11.87
N ALA A 381 -29.88 -33.33 11.52
CA ALA A 381 -29.53 -33.64 10.13
C ALA A 381 -30.83 -33.71 9.30
N VAL A 382 -30.69 -33.38 8.03
CA VAL A 382 -31.80 -33.55 7.07
C VAL A 382 -32.19 -35.04 7.01
N ALA A 383 -33.47 -35.31 7.05
CA ALA A 383 -34.03 -36.66 7.01
C ALA A 383 -34.86 -36.92 5.74
N SER A 384 -35.54 -35.91 5.23
CA SER A 384 -36.37 -36.01 4.02
C SER A 384 -36.53 -34.65 3.35
N ILE A 385 -37.18 -34.64 2.19
CA ILE A 385 -37.49 -33.45 1.39
C ILE A 385 -39.02 -33.38 1.25
N LYS A 386 -39.57 -32.19 1.42
CA LYS A 386 -40.95 -31.86 1.05
C LYS A 386 -40.93 -31.05 -0.24
N LEU A 387 -41.79 -31.45 -1.19
CA LEU A 387 -42.04 -30.70 -2.42
C LEU A 387 -43.51 -30.31 -2.47
N ALA A 388 -43.79 -29.11 -2.88
CA ALA A 388 -45.18 -28.63 -3.03
C ALA A 388 -45.26 -27.60 -4.17
N PHE A 389 -46.37 -27.59 -4.88
CA PHE A 389 -46.80 -26.47 -5.68
C PHE A 389 -47.48 -25.40 -4.83
N ASP A 390 -47.41 -24.15 -5.26
CA ASP A 390 -48.07 -23.02 -4.59
C ASP A 390 -49.64 -23.04 -4.78
N LYS A 391 -50.15 -23.81 -5.76
CA LYS A 391 -51.59 -24.00 -6.01
C LYS A 391 -51.92 -25.47 -6.28
N ALA A 392 -53.16 -25.83 -6.06
CA ALA A 392 -53.69 -27.17 -6.39
C ALA A 392 -54.06 -27.31 -7.86
N ASN A 393 -54.46 -26.23 -8.53
CA ASN A 393 -54.90 -26.23 -9.92
C ASN A 393 -54.29 -25.07 -10.68
N TYR A 394 -53.92 -25.28 -11.91
CA TYR A 394 -53.36 -24.32 -12.82
C TYR A 394 -54.04 -24.39 -14.18
N VAL A 395 -54.04 -23.30 -14.92
CA VAL A 395 -54.34 -23.33 -16.35
C VAL A 395 -53.11 -23.75 -17.16
N ALA A 396 -53.35 -24.27 -18.37
CA ALA A 396 -52.27 -24.66 -19.24
C ALA A 396 -51.30 -23.49 -19.55
N GLY A 397 -50.00 -23.71 -19.37
CA GLY A 397 -48.98 -22.68 -19.55
C GLY A 397 -48.88 -21.64 -18.42
N GLU A 398 -49.65 -21.76 -17.35
CA GLU A 398 -49.54 -20.85 -16.17
C GLU A 398 -48.22 -21.06 -15.45
N GLN A 399 -47.66 -19.97 -14.93
CA GLN A 399 -46.47 -20.06 -14.10
C GLN A 399 -46.80 -20.61 -12.72
N ALA A 400 -46.14 -21.68 -12.31
CA ALA A 400 -46.22 -22.32 -11.02
C ALA A 400 -44.94 -22.07 -10.20
N THR A 401 -45.07 -22.05 -8.88
CA THR A 401 -43.96 -22.03 -7.97
C THR A 401 -43.84 -23.39 -7.27
N ILE A 402 -42.69 -24.05 -7.44
CA ILE A 402 -42.35 -25.26 -6.68
C ILE A 402 -41.58 -24.83 -5.45
N THR A 403 -42.03 -25.26 -4.28
CA THR A 403 -41.32 -25.07 -3.01
C THR A 403 -40.68 -26.38 -2.61
N LEU A 404 -39.35 -26.33 -2.34
CA LEU A 404 -38.57 -27.42 -1.81
C LEU A 404 -38.15 -27.09 -0.38
N SER A 405 -38.49 -27.98 0.57
CA SER A 405 -38.13 -27.83 1.98
C SER A 405 -37.45 -29.09 2.50
N PRO A 406 -36.13 -29.03 2.80
CA PRO A 406 -35.49 -30.09 3.55
C PRO A 406 -36.01 -30.08 5.00
N VAL A 407 -36.35 -31.25 5.51
CA VAL A 407 -36.85 -31.42 6.88
C VAL A 407 -36.07 -32.46 7.66
N ASP A 408 -36.03 -32.28 8.96
CA ASP A 408 -35.45 -33.24 9.89
C ASP A 408 -36.36 -34.45 10.14
N ALA A 409 -35.95 -35.40 10.97
CA ALA A 409 -36.71 -36.60 11.31
C ALA A 409 -38.04 -36.28 12.06
N THR A 410 -38.19 -35.08 12.61
CA THR A 410 -39.41 -34.61 13.25
C THR A 410 -40.36 -33.90 12.27
N GLY A 411 -39.91 -33.68 11.02
CA GLY A 411 -40.65 -32.96 10.00
C GLY A 411 -40.50 -31.43 10.07
N ALA A 412 -39.60 -30.93 10.92
CA ALA A 412 -39.26 -29.50 11.01
C ALA A 412 -38.35 -29.08 9.86
N VAL A 413 -38.62 -27.93 9.22
CA VAL A 413 -37.84 -27.43 8.10
C VAL A 413 -36.46 -26.93 8.55
N LEU A 414 -35.46 -27.08 7.69
CA LEU A 414 -34.08 -26.68 7.94
C LEU A 414 -33.77 -25.36 7.23
N SER A 415 -33.59 -24.29 7.99
CA SER A 415 -33.56 -22.92 7.47
C SER A 415 -32.13 -22.37 7.34
N GLY A 416 -31.91 -21.52 6.34
CA GLY A 416 -30.67 -20.77 6.17
C GLY A 416 -29.41 -21.64 5.93
N LYS A 417 -29.57 -22.84 5.36
CA LYS A 417 -28.48 -23.82 5.20
C LYS A 417 -28.30 -24.23 3.76
N THR A 418 -27.04 -24.46 3.39
CA THR A 418 -26.66 -25.09 2.12
C THR A 418 -26.46 -26.58 2.36
N HIS A 419 -27.19 -27.38 1.60
CA HIS A 419 -27.05 -28.82 1.49
C HIS A 419 -26.36 -29.12 0.17
N ALA A 420 -25.12 -29.63 0.21
CA ALA A 420 -24.27 -29.78 -0.97
C ALA A 420 -24.79 -30.83 -1.95
N SER A 421 -25.40 -31.86 -1.42
CA SER A 421 -25.93 -33.01 -2.17
C SER A 421 -27.31 -33.43 -1.66
N LEU A 422 -28.24 -32.48 -1.61
CA LEU A 422 -29.61 -32.73 -1.14
C LEU A 422 -30.41 -33.57 -2.12
N LEU A 423 -30.26 -33.32 -3.42
CA LEU A 423 -30.90 -34.04 -4.49
C LEU A 423 -29.87 -34.91 -5.25
N ALA A 424 -30.33 -36.02 -5.77
CA ALA A 424 -29.59 -36.80 -6.74
C ALA A 424 -29.44 -36.02 -8.07
N SER A 425 -28.56 -36.47 -8.96
CA SER A 425 -28.26 -35.81 -10.23
C SER A 425 -29.47 -35.63 -11.16
N THR A 426 -30.54 -36.39 -10.94
CA THR A 426 -31.82 -36.26 -11.68
C THR A 426 -32.59 -34.97 -11.28
N GLY A 427 -32.24 -34.35 -10.15
CA GLY A 427 -32.92 -33.15 -9.65
C GLY A 427 -34.40 -33.43 -9.32
N ILE A 428 -35.28 -32.47 -9.66
CA ILE A 428 -36.73 -32.61 -9.57
C ILE A 428 -37.26 -33.11 -10.90
N THR A 429 -37.98 -34.22 -10.87
CA THR A 429 -38.63 -34.82 -12.05
C THR A 429 -40.14 -34.58 -12.01
N THR A 430 -40.76 -34.61 -13.17
CA THR A 430 -42.22 -34.40 -13.32
C THR A 430 -42.85 -35.45 -14.22
N SER A 431 -44.11 -35.81 -13.99
CA SER A 431 -44.88 -36.76 -14.80
C SER A 431 -45.19 -36.27 -16.23
N TYR A 432 -45.24 -34.91 -16.40
CA TYR A 432 -45.36 -34.26 -17.71
C TYR A 432 -44.29 -33.16 -17.77
N SER A 433 -43.63 -33.03 -18.91
CA SER A 433 -42.63 -31.97 -19.11
C SER A 433 -43.25 -30.59 -18.84
N PHE A 434 -42.55 -29.76 -18.12
CA PHE A 434 -42.93 -28.37 -17.94
C PHE A 434 -42.94 -27.60 -19.28
N GLY A 435 -43.75 -26.55 -19.36
CA GLY A 435 -43.95 -25.81 -20.60
C GLY A 435 -42.80 -24.92 -21.05
N GLY A 436 -41.91 -24.51 -20.15
CA GLY A 436 -40.74 -23.75 -20.48
C GLY A 436 -39.56 -24.64 -20.90
N SER A 437 -38.85 -24.27 -21.96
CA SER A 437 -37.70 -25.04 -22.46
C SER A 437 -36.52 -25.12 -21.49
N SER A 438 -36.46 -24.25 -20.49
CA SER A 438 -35.41 -24.18 -19.45
C SER A 438 -35.90 -24.57 -18.05
N ASP A 439 -37.11 -25.14 -17.93
CA ASP A 439 -37.77 -25.45 -16.63
C ASP A 439 -37.26 -26.78 -16.02
N THR A 440 -36.12 -27.28 -16.47
CA THR A 440 -35.47 -28.46 -15.86
C THR A 440 -34.74 -28.06 -14.57
N ILE A 441 -35.06 -28.72 -13.45
CA ILE A 441 -34.41 -28.47 -12.17
C ILE A 441 -33.45 -29.61 -11.86
N THR A 442 -32.18 -29.44 -12.23
CA THR A 442 -31.12 -30.46 -12.07
C THR A 442 -30.15 -30.13 -10.93
N ALA A 443 -30.41 -29.08 -10.15
CA ALA A 443 -29.54 -28.67 -9.07
C ALA A 443 -29.50 -29.73 -7.97
N THR A 444 -28.29 -30.20 -7.61
CA THR A 444 -28.06 -31.16 -6.52
C THR A 444 -27.81 -30.44 -5.20
N SER A 445 -27.15 -29.28 -5.27
CA SER A 445 -26.90 -28.40 -4.11
C SER A 445 -28.04 -27.41 -3.94
N ILE A 446 -28.61 -27.38 -2.73
CA ILE A 446 -29.77 -26.55 -2.40
C ILE A 446 -29.44 -25.66 -1.21
N THR A 447 -29.58 -24.35 -1.40
CA THR A 447 -29.51 -23.38 -0.30
C THR A 447 -30.91 -22.91 0.02
N THR A 448 -31.37 -23.13 1.26
CA THR A 448 -32.65 -22.66 1.76
C THR A 448 -32.57 -21.23 2.29
N ASP A 449 -33.66 -20.50 2.20
CA ASP A 449 -33.81 -19.18 2.80
C ASP A 449 -34.01 -19.27 4.34
N ALA A 450 -34.26 -18.12 4.97
CA ALA A 450 -34.53 -18.06 6.42
C ALA A 450 -35.77 -18.83 6.86
N ASN A 451 -36.71 -19.12 5.96
CA ASN A 451 -37.92 -19.91 6.20
C ASN A 451 -37.68 -21.40 5.93
N GLY A 452 -36.50 -21.81 5.53
CA GLY A 452 -36.15 -23.19 5.21
C GLY A 452 -36.66 -23.65 3.86
N VAL A 453 -36.89 -22.76 2.92
CA VAL A 453 -37.40 -23.08 1.60
C VAL A 453 -36.49 -22.65 0.47
N LYS A 454 -36.50 -23.42 -0.60
CA LYS A 454 -35.96 -23.06 -1.93
C LYS A 454 -37.13 -23.07 -2.90
N THR A 455 -37.29 -22.00 -3.66
CA THR A 455 -38.38 -21.89 -4.65
C THR A 455 -37.84 -21.99 -6.07
N TYR A 456 -38.61 -22.59 -6.95
CA TYR A 456 -38.34 -22.66 -8.39
C TYR A 456 -39.63 -22.21 -9.11
N LYS A 457 -39.44 -21.40 -10.14
CA LYS A 457 -40.53 -21.00 -11.04
C LYS A 457 -40.47 -21.87 -12.31
N VAL A 458 -41.59 -22.46 -12.67
CA VAL A 458 -41.73 -23.30 -13.85
C VAL A 458 -43.06 -22.95 -14.55
N TYR A 459 -43.21 -23.28 -15.81
CA TYR A 459 -44.46 -23.15 -16.53
C TYR A 459 -45.18 -24.51 -16.61
N MET A 460 -46.46 -24.54 -16.31
CA MET A 460 -47.24 -25.75 -16.39
C MET A 460 -47.34 -26.25 -17.81
N PRO A 461 -47.51 -27.59 -18.01
CA PRO A 461 -47.69 -28.17 -19.35
C PRO A 461 -48.85 -27.53 -20.07
N LEU A 462 -48.80 -27.52 -21.41
CA LEU A 462 -49.89 -27.04 -22.26
C LEU A 462 -51.01 -28.08 -22.38
N SER A 463 -50.77 -29.34 -22.01
CA SER A 463 -51.73 -30.42 -22.01
C SER A 463 -52.41 -30.55 -20.65
N ALA A 464 -53.71 -30.75 -20.63
CA ALA A 464 -54.46 -31.03 -19.42
C ALA A 464 -54.09 -32.41 -18.83
N GLY A 465 -53.92 -32.47 -17.53
CA GLY A 465 -53.59 -33.69 -16.80
C GLY A 465 -53.11 -33.45 -15.39
N ALA A 466 -52.98 -34.49 -14.59
CA ALA A 466 -52.40 -34.38 -13.24
C ALA A 466 -50.87 -34.34 -13.31
N VAL A 467 -50.30 -33.24 -12.87
CA VAL A 467 -48.81 -33.07 -12.83
C VAL A 467 -48.32 -33.47 -11.44
N THR A 468 -47.46 -34.49 -11.40
CA THR A 468 -46.80 -34.90 -10.16
C THR A 468 -45.33 -34.54 -10.24
N ILE A 469 -44.81 -33.88 -9.18
CA ILE A 469 -43.38 -33.63 -9.00
C ILE A 469 -42.78 -34.61 -8.01
N SER A 470 -41.57 -35.11 -8.30
CA SER A 470 -40.86 -36.00 -7.42
C SER A 470 -39.36 -35.70 -7.50
N ALA A 471 -38.61 -36.02 -6.43
CA ALA A 471 -37.18 -35.91 -6.39
C ALA A 471 -36.57 -37.09 -5.66
N THR A 472 -35.45 -37.58 -6.20
CA THR A 472 -34.61 -38.58 -5.51
C THR A 472 -33.66 -37.80 -4.59
N GLY A 473 -33.54 -38.19 -3.33
CA GLY A 473 -32.62 -37.60 -2.37
C GLY A 473 -31.15 -37.91 -2.70
N GLY A 474 -30.31 -36.96 -2.43
CA GLY A 474 -28.86 -37.07 -2.56
C GLY A 474 -28.19 -37.61 -1.29
N THR A 475 -26.87 -37.59 -1.28
CA THR A 475 -26.06 -38.19 -0.20
C THR A 475 -26.15 -37.45 1.14
N ASP A 476 -26.68 -36.23 1.19
CA ASP A 476 -26.95 -35.54 2.44
C ASP A 476 -28.11 -36.14 3.23
N LEU A 477 -28.97 -36.92 2.58
CA LEU A 477 -30.07 -37.64 3.20
C LEU A 477 -29.64 -39.04 3.65
N PRO A 478 -30.25 -39.58 4.75
CA PRO A 478 -30.10 -40.98 5.10
C PRO A 478 -30.60 -41.89 3.97
N ALA A 479 -30.12 -43.14 3.93
CA ALA A 479 -30.45 -44.08 2.86
C ALA A 479 -31.97 -44.18 2.60
N ALA A 480 -32.81 -44.15 3.64
CA ALA A 480 -34.26 -44.13 3.51
C ALA A 480 -34.81 -42.85 2.83
N GLY A 481 -34.16 -41.72 2.94
CA GLY A 481 -34.50 -40.45 2.30
C GLY A 481 -33.99 -40.30 0.87
N GLN A 482 -33.11 -41.20 0.42
CA GLN A 482 -32.57 -41.20 -0.93
C GLN A 482 -33.44 -41.97 -1.94
N VAL A 483 -34.49 -42.59 -1.46
CA VAL A 483 -35.46 -43.33 -2.32
C VAL A 483 -36.42 -42.32 -2.93
N LYS A 484 -36.78 -42.52 -4.22
CA LYS A 484 -37.73 -41.70 -4.98
C LYS A 484 -39.15 -41.90 -4.53
#